data_44175a4f5edd8ab4bbbb413718ad1ad1
#
_entry.id   44175a4f5edd8ab4bbbb413718ad1ad1
#
_cell.length_a   1.000
_cell.length_b   1.000
_cell.length_c   1.000
_cell.angle_alpha   90.00
_cell.angle_beta   90.00
_cell.angle_gamma   90.00
#
_symmetry.space_group_name_H-M   'P 1'
#
loop_
_entity.id
_entity.type
_entity.pdbx_description
1 polymer ?
#
loop_
_entity_poly.entity_id
_entity_poly.type
_entity_poly.pdbx_seq_one_letter_code
_entity_poly.pdbx_strand_id
1 'polypeptide(L)'
;MPTNDLHARLAATILTQLETADPASWTPPWHGADPMPRNARTGRRYRGINVLTLWCAAQAQGYADARWATYRQWAALGAQVRRVERATLVLFYKELPRGTDADPTDGAPFVARAAHVFNAAQVDAPPPPADAPAPSVASDPLPAFDAFAASTGAAIQHGGNRACYVPATDTIHLPPRSAFRTPTGYAGTLAHELVHWTGAPHRLARDLTRRFGARAYAAEELVAELGAAFVLADRGIARAPHPDHAAYCASWAPLLRADPRALSTAATQASRAADYLTTMQEAAECRLPPRAGAHRVTASIETAKSRTATPDYITANRYQRLS
;
A
#
# COMPACT_ATOMS: atom_id res chain seq x y z
N MET A 1 3.63 28.58 3.26
CA MET A 1 4.38 28.21 2.04
C MET A 1 3.39 27.79 0.98
N PRO A 2 3.55 28.21 -0.28
CA PRO A 2 2.66 27.78 -1.36
C PRO A 2 2.77 26.25 -1.54
N THR A 3 1.66 25.57 -1.82
CA THR A 3 1.58 24.13 -2.08
C THR A 3 2.46 23.68 -3.26
N ASN A 4 2.76 24.58 -4.19
CA ASN A 4 3.68 24.36 -5.31
C ASN A 4 5.11 24.00 -4.86
N ASP A 5 5.54 24.50 -3.71
CA ASP A 5 6.91 24.32 -3.21
C ASP A 5 7.15 22.86 -2.75
N LEU A 6 6.18 22.19 -2.11
CA LEU A 6 6.36 20.81 -1.67
C LEU A 6 6.49 19.84 -2.84
N HIS A 7 5.66 19.97 -3.87
CA HIS A 7 5.72 19.12 -5.06
C HIS A 7 7.08 19.27 -5.76
N ALA A 8 7.53 20.52 -5.96
CA ALA A 8 8.80 20.82 -6.59
C ALA A 8 9.99 20.30 -5.76
N ARG A 9 9.96 20.45 -4.44
CA ARG A 9 11.03 19.96 -3.56
C ARG A 9 11.16 18.45 -3.55
N LEU A 10 10.05 17.73 -3.45
CA LEU A 10 10.08 16.26 -3.49
C LEU A 10 10.53 15.76 -4.87
N ALA A 11 10.02 16.35 -5.94
CA ALA A 11 10.46 16.02 -7.30
C ALA A 11 11.96 16.32 -7.49
N ALA A 12 12.47 17.44 -6.98
CA ALA A 12 13.89 17.79 -7.03
C ALA A 12 14.74 16.79 -6.22
N THR A 13 14.29 16.36 -5.04
CA THR A 13 14.99 15.35 -4.24
C THR A 13 15.11 14.03 -5.00
N ILE A 14 14.01 13.54 -5.56
CA ILE A 14 14.00 12.30 -6.35
C ILE A 14 14.88 12.46 -7.60
N LEU A 15 14.77 13.60 -8.30
CA LEU A 15 15.58 13.89 -9.48
C LEU A 15 17.08 13.90 -9.16
N THR A 16 17.48 14.56 -8.07
CA THR A 16 18.89 14.55 -7.62
C THR A 16 19.37 13.13 -7.34
N GLN A 17 18.57 12.31 -6.67
CA GLN A 17 18.91 10.90 -6.43
C GLN A 17 19.05 10.11 -7.74
N LEU A 18 18.13 10.29 -8.69
CA LEU A 18 18.19 9.65 -10.01
C LEU A 18 19.43 10.06 -10.83
N GLU A 19 19.91 11.31 -10.68
CA GLU A 19 21.05 11.85 -11.42
C GLU A 19 22.40 11.50 -10.79
N THR A 20 22.44 11.32 -9.47
CA THR A 20 23.70 11.12 -8.72
C THR A 20 23.96 9.66 -8.39
N ALA A 21 22.93 8.82 -8.34
CA ALA A 21 23.08 7.39 -8.05
C ALA A 21 23.33 6.59 -9.35
N ASP A 22 24.02 5.45 -9.20
CA ASP A 22 24.05 4.46 -10.26
C ASP A 22 22.65 3.90 -10.49
N PRO A 23 22.05 4.02 -11.70
CA PRO A 23 20.71 3.53 -11.99
C PRO A 23 20.50 2.05 -11.68
N ALA A 24 21.56 1.24 -11.73
CA ALA A 24 21.49 -0.19 -11.44
C ALA A 24 21.40 -0.50 -9.94
N SER A 25 21.86 0.40 -9.08
CA SER A 25 21.89 0.23 -7.62
C SER A 25 20.93 1.16 -6.86
N TRP A 26 20.38 2.18 -7.52
CA TRP A 26 19.47 3.11 -6.88
C TRP A 26 18.17 2.43 -6.46
N THR A 27 17.85 2.57 -5.18
CA THR A 27 16.59 2.07 -4.63
C THR A 27 15.68 3.25 -4.32
N PRO A 28 14.54 3.39 -5.02
CA PRO A 28 13.58 4.44 -4.73
C PRO A 28 13.03 4.35 -3.31
N PRO A 29 12.63 5.48 -2.70
CA PRO A 29 12.06 5.47 -1.34
C PRO A 29 10.73 4.69 -1.21
N TRP A 30 10.14 4.27 -2.33
CA TRP A 30 8.95 3.41 -2.34
C TRP A 30 9.27 1.93 -2.56
N HIS A 31 10.54 1.54 -2.61
CA HIS A 31 11.00 0.17 -2.55
C HIS A 31 11.47 -0.14 -1.13
N GLY A 32 10.89 -1.12 -0.53
CA GLY A 32 11.23 -1.53 0.83
C GLY A 32 10.06 -2.23 1.51
N ALA A 33 10.24 -2.53 2.77
CA ALA A 33 9.21 -3.12 3.63
C ALA A 33 8.43 -2.04 4.42
N ASP A 34 8.57 -0.76 4.04
CA ASP A 34 7.92 0.32 4.77
C ASP A 34 6.40 0.20 4.65
N PRO A 35 5.68 0.10 5.77
CA PRO A 35 4.24 -0.06 5.75
C PRO A 35 3.56 1.22 5.23
N MET A 36 2.34 1.07 4.69
CA MET A 36 1.54 2.19 4.20
C MET A 36 1.30 3.22 5.30
N PRO A 37 1.67 4.50 5.12
CA PRO A 37 1.47 5.53 6.13
C PRO A 37 -0.02 5.73 6.46
N ARG A 38 -0.34 5.78 7.75
CA ARG A 38 -1.70 5.93 8.26
C ARG A 38 -1.81 7.07 9.26
N ASN A 39 -2.97 7.72 9.28
CA ASN A 39 -3.26 8.70 10.32
C ASN A 39 -3.56 7.97 11.63
N ALA A 40 -2.79 8.28 12.69
CA ALA A 40 -2.87 7.59 13.97
C ALA A 40 -4.25 7.68 14.65
N ARG A 41 -4.99 8.79 14.42
CA ARG A 41 -6.30 9.00 15.05
C ARG A 41 -7.43 8.34 14.28
N THR A 42 -7.37 8.36 12.93
CA THR A 42 -8.48 7.92 12.09
C THR A 42 -8.28 6.55 11.48
N GLY A 43 -7.07 5.97 11.55
CA GLY A 43 -6.68 4.74 10.87
C GLY A 43 -6.56 4.88 9.35
N ARG A 44 -7.02 6.00 8.78
CA ARG A 44 -7.05 6.20 7.31
C ARG A 44 -5.65 6.28 6.75
N ARG A 45 -5.44 5.65 5.60
CA ARG A 45 -4.19 5.74 4.82
C ARG A 45 -3.98 7.15 4.31
N TYR A 46 -2.73 7.61 4.28
CA TYR A 46 -2.35 8.75 3.46
C TYR A 46 -2.40 8.38 1.99
N ARG A 47 -2.51 9.37 1.11
CA ARG A 47 -2.75 9.17 -0.32
C ARG A 47 -1.88 10.10 -1.16
N GLY A 48 -1.67 9.70 -2.42
CA GLY A 48 -0.97 10.51 -3.40
C GLY A 48 0.45 10.85 -2.95
N ILE A 49 0.85 12.08 -3.20
CA ILE A 49 2.19 12.59 -2.89
C ILE A 49 2.54 12.50 -1.40
N ASN A 50 1.54 12.51 -0.50
CA ASN A 50 1.78 12.41 0.94
C ASN A 50 2.40 11.07 1.33
N VAL A 51 2.06 9.98 0.64
CA VAL A 51 2.68 8.66 0.90
C VAL A 51 4.18 8.74 0.68
N LEU A 52 4.60 9.27 -0.47
CA LEU A 52 6.01 9.43 -0.81
C LEU A 52 6.73 10.36 0.16
N THR A 53 6.10 11.48 0.52
CA THR A 53 6.66 12.45 1.47
C THR A 53 6.92 11.80 2.82
N LEU A 54 5.97 10.99 3.32
CA LEU A 54 6.06 10.34 4.62
C LEU A 54 7.06 9.18 4.61
N TRP A 55 7.15 8.41 3.53
CA TRP A 55 8.18 7.38 3.36
C TRP A 55 9.58 7.99 3.30
N CYS A 56 9.79 9.05 2.50
CA CYS A 56 11.07 9.74 2.47
C CYS A 56 11.46 10.27 3.86
N ALA A 57 10.51 10.84 4.61
CA ALA A 57 10.76 11.32 5.95
C ALA A 57 11.06 10.16 6.93
N ALA A 58 10.33 9.05 6.84
CA ALA A 58 10.56 7.86 7.65
C ALA A 58 11.96 7.28 7.42
N GLN A 59 12.35 7.09 6.18
CA GLN A 59 13.68 6.57 5.82
C GLN A 59 14.81 7.50 6.28
N ALA A 60 14.67 8.81 6.04
CA ALA A 60 15.68 9.79 6.44
C ALA A 60 15.90 9.87 7.96
N GLN A 61 14.88 9.52 8.75
CA GLN A 61 14.93 9.60 10.21
C GLN A 61 14.94 8.21 10.90
N GLY A 62 14.87 7.12 10.13
CA GLY A 62 14.84 5.76 10.67
C GLY A 62 13.54 5.42 11.42
N TYR A 63 12.39 6.00 11.03
CA TYR A 63 11.12 5.70 11.67
C TYR A 63 10.53 4.39 11.15
N ALA A 64 10.32 3.43 12.04
CA ALA A 64 9.71 2.14 11.71
C ALA A 64 8.18 2.14 11.83
N ASP A 65 7.58 3.13 12.54
CA ASP A 65 6.14 3.21 12.75
C ASP A 65 5.46 3.93 11.58
N ALA A 66 4.40 3.33 11.04
CA ALA A 66 3.64 3.91 9.92
C ALA A 66 2.64 4.99 10.35
N ARG A 67 2.47 5.25 11.64
CA ARG A 67 1.45 6.16 12.15
C ARG A 67 1.96 7.59 12.22
N TRP A 68 1.16 8.48 11.64
CA TRP A 68 1.43 9.91 11.58
C TRP A 68 0.18 10.69 11.98
N ALA A 69 0.34 11.76 12.75
CA ALA A 69 -0.77 12.64 13.10
C ALA A 69 -0.29 14.07 13.35
N THR A 70 -1.22 15.02 13.29
CA THR A 70 -0.92 16.39 13.68
C THR A 70 -0.69 16.47 15.20
N TYR A 71 -0.04 17.53 15.65
CA TYR A 71 0.14 17.79 17.08
C TYR A 71 -1.16 17.65 17.89
N ARG A 72 -2.24 18.29 17.38
CA ARG A 72 -3.56 18.23 18.05
C ARG A 72 -4.16 16.83 18.07
N GLN A 73 -3.93 16.03 17.02
CA GLN A 73 -4.42 14.67 16.98
C GLN A 73 -3.66 13.77 17.95
N TRP A 74 -2.33 13.93 18.07
CA TRP A 74 -1.55 13.22 19.06
C TRP A 74 -1.97 13.59 20.49
N ALA A 75 -2.13 14.90 20.78
CA ALA A 75 -2.64 15.35 22.08
C ALA A 75 -4.02 14.77 22.41
N ALA A 76 -4.93 14.67 21.42
CA ALA A 76 -6.24 14.05 21.60
C ALA A 76 -6.18 12.52 21.83
N LEU A 77 -5.07 11.89 21.48
CA LEU A 77 -4.78 10.48 21.76
C LEU A 77 -4.00 10.29 23.08
N GLY A 78 -3.80 11.37 23.85
CA GLY A 78 -3.05 11.33 25.11
C GLY A 78 -1.53 11.27 24.94
N ALA A 79 -1.02 11.49 23.73
CA ALA A 79 0.41 11.45 23.42
C ALA A 79 0.96 12.86 23.18
N GLN A 80 2.16 13.13 23.67
CA GLN A 80 2.82 14.42 23.57
C GLN A 80 3.97 14.36 22.55
N VAL A 81 3.97 15.27 21.56
CA VAL A 81 5.13 15.44 20.67
C VAL A 81 6.30 15.97 21.50
N ARG A 82 7.46 15.31 21.41
CA ARG A 82 8.66 15.71 22.14
C ARG A 82 9.17 17.10 21.70
N ARG A 83 9.86 17.78 22.59
CA ARG A 83 10.48 19.07 22.28
C ARG A 83 11.51 18.90 21.18
N VAL A 84 11.69 19.95 20.35
CA VAL A 84 12.62 20.07 19.23
C VAL A 84 12.36 19.12 18.05
N GLU A 85 11.31 18.31 18.08
CA GLU A 85 10.93 17.47 16.95
C GLU A 85 10.48 18.31 15.74
N ARG A 86 10.84 17.85 14.55
CA ARG A 86 10.50 18.52 13.29
C ARG A 86 9.35 17.82 12.59
N ALA A 87 8.32 18.58 12.30
CA ALA A 87 7.16 18.07 11.59
C ALA A 87 7.44 17.82 10.12
N THR A 88 6.76 16.83 9.56
CA THR A 88 6.69 16.61 8.11
C THR A 88 5.46 17.29 7.53
N LEU A 89 5.62 18.02 6.42
CA LEU A 89 4.54 18.70 5.74
C LEU A 89 3.78 17.73 4.84
N VAL A 90 2.45 17.74 4.95
CA VAL A 90 1.53 16.98 4.08
C VAL A 90 0.47 17.91 3.50
N LEU A 91 -0.11 17.52 2.34
CA LEU A 91 -1.08 18.31 1.61
C LEU A 91 -2.46 17.61 1.65
N PHE A 92 -3.49 18.39 1.95
CA PHE A 92 -4.87 17.95 1.85
C PHE A 92 -5.61 18.82 0.84
N TYR A 93 -6.37 18.18 -0.03
CA TYR A 93 -7.27 18.84 -0.95
C TYR A 93 -8.68 18.72 -0.39
N LYS A 94 -9.30 19.85 -0.09
CA LYS A 94 -10.70 19.89 0.34
C LYS A 94 -11.51 20.39 -0.84
N GLU A 95 -12.48 19.61 -1.27
CA GLU A 95 -13.51 20.07 -2.18
C GLU A 95 -14.33 21.15 -1.48
N LEU A 96 -14.53 22.27 -2.17
CA LEU A 96 -15.45 23.29 -1.71
C LEU A 96 -16.86 22.97 -2.23
N PRO A 97 -17.89 23.32 -1.47
CA PRO A 97 -19.25 23.23 -1.98
C PRO A 97 -19.35 24.00 -3.30
N ARG A 98 -19.99 23.41 -4.30
CA ARG A 98 -20.32 24.13 -5.53
C ARG A 98 -21.31 25.26 -5.20
N GLY A 99 -21.06 26.44 -5.76
CA GLY A 99 -22.08 27.50 -5.76
C GLY A 99 -23.31 27.01 -6.52
N THR A 100 -24.49 27.56 -6.16
CA THR A 100 -25.78 27.23 -6.80
C THR A 100 -25.79 27.48 -8.31
N ASP A 101 -24.89 28.34 -8.81
CA ASP A 101 -24.81 28.78 -10.21
C ASP A 101 -23.62 28.15 -10.97
N ALA A 102 -22.95 27.10 -10.42
CA ALA A 102 -21.81 26.48 -11.07
C ALA A 102 -22.28 25.50 -12.15
N ASP A 103 -21.63 25.56 -13.34
CA ASP A 103 -21.85 24.60 -14.42
C ASP A 103 -21.58 23.17 -13.92
N PRO A 104 -22.50 22.21 -14.14
CA PRO A 104 -22.31 20.82 -13.74
C PRO A 104 -21.05 20.15 -14.32
N THR A 105 -20.54 20.69 -15.44
CA THR A 105 -19.34 20.18 -16.13
C THR A 105 -18.04 20.72 -15.53
N ASP A 106 -18.08 21.81 -14.75
CA ASP A 106 -16.92 22.32 -14.05
C ASP A 106 -16.60 21.43 -12.84
N GLY A 107 -15.34 20.98 -12.74
CA GLY A 107 -14.86 20.26 -11.58
C GLY A 107 -15.08 21.05 -10.30
N ALA A 108 -15.40 20.37 -9.19
CA ALA A 108 -15.55 21.05 -7.90
C ALA A 108 -14.26 21.83 -7.56
N PRO A 109 -14.35 23.10 -7.11
CA PRO A 109 -13.19 23.86 -6.73
C PRO A 109 -12.51 23.24 -5.51
N PHE A 110 -11.18 23.09 -5.55
CA PHE A 110 -10.40 22.54 -4.46
C PHE A 110 -9.60 23.61 -3.76
N VAL A 111 -9.55 23.56 -2.44
CA VAL A 111 -8.58 24.28 -1.63
C VAL A 111 -7.53 23.32 -1.14
N ALA A 112 -6.28 23.58 -1.54
CA ALA A 112 -5.15 22.88 -0.99
C ALA A 112 -4.80 23.45 0.39
N ARG A 113 -4.74 22.58 1.40
CA ARG A 113 -4.30 22.93 2.76
C ARG A 113 -3.07 22.13 3.11
N ALA A 114 -2.07 22.81 3.67
CA ALA A 114 -0.91 22.16 4.25
C ALA A 114 -1.17 21.85 5.73
N ALA A 115 -0.71 20.70 6.18
CA ALA A 115 -0.69 20.37 7.61
C ALA A 115 0.68 19.78 7.99
N HIS A 116 1.04 19.98 9.23
CA HIS A 116 2.26 19.45 9.83
C HIS A 116 1.91 18.22 10.64
N VAL A 117 2.57 17.10 10.33
CA VAL A 117 2.37 15.81 11.01
C VAL A 117 3.67 15.31 11.62
N PHE A 118 3.55 14.53 12.66
CA PHE A 118 4.64 13.89 13.39
C PHE A 118 4.44 12.38 13.35
N ASN A 119 5.53 11.63 13.24
CA ASN A 119 5.52 10.19 13.35
C ASN A 119 5.30 9.73 14.79
N ALA A 120 4.78 8.53 15.01
CA ALA A 120 4.66 7.92 16.33
C ALA A 120 6.01 7.84 17.07
N ALA A 121 7.12 7.68 16.34
CA ALA A 121 8.47 7.71 16.91
C ALA A 121 8.89 9.08 17.47
N GLN A 122 8.14 10.15 17.20
CA GLN A 122 8.42 11.52 17.67
C GLN A 122 7.58 11.93 18.89
N VAL A 123 6.77 11.02 19.44
CA VAL A 123 5.89 11.32 20.57
C VAL A 123 6.21 10.47 21.78
N ASP A 124 5.90 11.01 22.96
CA ASP A 124 5.99 10.27 24.22
C ASP A 124 4.72 9.42 24.37
N ALA A 125 4.90 8.16 24.79
CA ALA A 125 3.81 7.21 25.05
C ALA A 125 2.76 7.15 23.91
N PRO A 126 3.14 6.83 22.67
CA PRO A 126 2.15 6.65 21.62
C PRO A 126 1.22 5.51 22.01
N PRO A 127 -0.12 5.66 21.86
CA PRO A 127 -1.04 4.58 22.15
C PRO A 127 -0.71 3.37 21.26
N PRO A 128 -0.98 2.14 21.71
CA PRO A 128 -0.80 0.96 20.87
C PRO A 128 -1.64 1.13 19.57
N PRO A 129 -1.24 0.53 18.45
CA PRO A 129 -2.06 0.53 17.24
C PRO A 129 -3.45 -0.05 17.53
N ALA A 130 -4.51 0.63 17.08
CA ALA A 130 -5.89 0.17 17.31
C ALA A 130 -6.14 -1.23 16.68
N ASP A 131 -5.41 -1.56 15.62
CA ASP A 131 -5.48 -2.82 14.89
C ASP A 131 -4.14 -3.58 14.95
N ALA A 132 -3.41 -3.49 16.06
CA ALA A 132 -2.26 -4.36 16.23
C ALA A 132 -2.79 -5.80 16.21
N PRO A 133 -2.54 -6.60 15.15
CA PRO A 133 -2.88 -8.01 15.21
C PRO A 133 -2.15 -8.57 16.43
N ALA A 134 -2.85 -9.38 17.24
CA ALA A 134 -2.17 -10.20 18.22
C ALA A 134 -0.94 -10.81 17.56
N PRO A 135 0.20 -10.99 18.25
CA PRO A 135 1.39 -11.58 17.67
C PRO A 135 1.05 -12.97 17.15
N SER A 136 0.50 -13.02 15.95
CA SER A 136 0.33 -14.24 15.20
C SER A 136 1.69 -14.53 14.56
N VAL A 137 2.09 -15.77 14.59
CA VAL A 137 3.17 -16.28 13.74
C VAL A 137 2.98 -15.64 12.37
N ALA A 138 3.94 -14.84 11.92
CA ALA A 138 3.83 -14.08 10.69
C ALA A 138 3.52 -15.06 9.55
N SER A 139 2.24 -15.14 9.17
CA SER A 139 1.83 -15.93 8.03
C SER A 139 2.42 -15.27 6.79
N ASP A 140 2.96 -16.08 5.89
CA ASP A 140 3.43 -15.59 4.59
C ASP A 140 2.31 -14.74 3.93
N PRO A 141 2.54 -13.47 3.61
CA PRO A 141 1.51 -12.60 3.02
C PRO A 141 1.20 -12.94 1.56
N LEU A 142 1.98 -13.80 0.91
CA LEU A 142 1.84 -14.11 -0.51
C LEU A 142 0.55 -14.85 -0.86
N PRO A 143 0.08 -15.86 -0.09
CA PRO A 143 -1.22 -16.47 -0.34
C PRO A 143 -2.39 -15.48 -0.27
N ALA A 144 -2.32 -14.53 0.66
CA ALA A 144 -3.32 -13.46 0.76
C ALA A 144 -3.26 -12.51 -0.44
N PHE A 145 -2.07 -12.23 -0.97
CA PHE A 145 -1.89 -11.46 -2.19
C PHE A 145 -2.43 -12.21 -3.43
N ASP A 146 -2.22 -13.51 -3.53
CA ASP A 146 -2.78 -14.33 -4.61
C ASP A 146 -4.31 -14.31 -4.60
N ALA A 147 -4.92 -14.45 -3.43
CA ALA A 147 -6.36 -14.33 -3.27
C ALA A 147 -6.87 -12.93 -3.65
N PHE A 148 -6.15 -11.88 -3.26
CA PHE A 148 -6.44 -10.52 -3.67
C PHE A 148 -6.35 -10.35 -5.20
N ALA A 149 -5.28 -10.80 -5.84
CA ALA A 149 -5.13 -10.71 -7.29
C ALA A 149 -6.27 -11.44 -8.03
N ALA A 150 -6.64 -12.64 -7.55
CA ALA A 150 -7.77 -13.39 -8.09
C ALA A 150 -9.10 -12.65 -7.91
N SER A 151 -9.32 -11.94 -6.80
CA SER A 151 -10.55 -11.20 -6.52
C SER A 151 -10.78 -10.00 -7.46
N THR A 152 -9.73 -9.51 -8.12
CA THR A 152 -9.84 -8.41 -9.11
C THR A 152 -10.61 -8.81 -10.36
N GLY A 153 -10.66 -10.10 -10.68
CA GLY A 153 -11.25 -10.63 -11.90
C GLY A 153 -10.42 -10.36 -13.16
N ALA A 154 -9.19 -9.86 -13.03
CA ALA A 154 -8.29 -9.65 -14.16
C ALA A 154 -7.93 -11.00 -14.82
N ALA A 155 -7.98 -11.07 -16.14
CA ALA A 155 -7.51 -12.23 -16.90
C ALA A 155 -5.98 -12.27 -16.86
N ILE A 156 -5.42 -13.30 -16.20
CA ILE A 156 -3.97 -13.49 -16.04
C ILE A 156 -3.56 -14.77 -16.76
N GLN A 157 -2.62 -14.65 -17.69
CA GLN A 157 -2.04 -15.78 -18.42
C GLN A 157 -0.55 -15.91 -18.14
N HIS A 158 -0.13 -17.13 -17.79
CA HIS A 158 1.28 -17.43 -17.55
C HIS A 158 1.89 -18.10 -18.77
N GLY A 159 3.06 -17.60 -19.19
CA GLY A 159 3.82 -18.16 -20.32
C GLY A 159 4.80 -17.14 -20.89
N GLY A 160 5.71 -17.61 -21.74
CA GLY A 160 6.73 -16.74 -22.33
C GLY A 160 7.72 -16.18 -21.31
N ASN A 161 8.34 -15.04 -21.65
CA ASN A 161 9.40 -14.42 -20.85
C ASN A 161 9.16 -12.92 -20.53
N ARG A 162 7.98 -12.40 -20.86
CA ARG A 162 7.63 -10.98 -20.66
C ARG A 162 6.43 -10.85 -19.75
N ALA A 163 6.46 -9.83 -18.89
CA ALA A 163 5.31 -9.34 -18.16
C ALA A 163 4.74 -8.13 -18.89
N CYS A 164 3.44 -8.11 -19.15
CA CYS A 164 2.77 -6.95 -19.73
C CYS A 164 1.24 -7.07 -19.62
N TYR A 165 0.57 -5.95 -19.44
CA TYR A 165 -0.85 -5.82 -19.70
C TYR A 165 -1.08 -5.50 -21.17
N VAL A 166 -1.98 -6.24 -21.84
CA VAL A 166 -2.36 -6.04 -23.24
C VAL A 166 -3.77 -5.46 -23.33
N PRO A 167 -3.93 -4.15 -23.61
CA PRO A 167 -5.25 -3.50 -23.65
C PRO A 167 -6.22 -4.10 -24.67
N ALA A 168 -5.70 -4.57 -25.82
CA ALA A 168 -6.52 -5.10 -26.91
C ALA A 168 -7.28 -6.38 -26.52
N THR A 169 -6.72 -7.20 -25.62
CA THR A 169 -7.32 -8.46 -25.15
C THR A 169 -7.75 -8.37 -23.69
N ASP A 170 -7.52 -7.24 -23.05
CA ASP A 170 -7.75 -7.01 -21.63
C ASP A 170 -7.10 -8.08 -20.73
N THR A 171 -5.91 -8.53 -21.09
CA THR A 171 -5.22 -9.67 -20.46
C THR A 171 -3.85 -9.25 -19.93
N ILE A 172 -3.51 -9.72 -18.74
CA ILE A 172 -2.17 -9.62 -18.15
C ILE A 172 -1.40 -10.89 -18.51
N HIS A 173 -0.25 -10.74 -19.14
CA HIS A 173 0.69 -11.83 -19.42
C HIS A 173 1.84 -11.77 -18.42
N LEU A 174 2.23 -12.92 -17.89
CA LEU A 174 3.35 -13.06 -16.94
C LEU A 174 4.19 -14.28 -17.29
N PRO A 175 5.50 -14.24 -17.08
CA PRO A 175 6.31 -15.45 -17.07
C PRO A 175 5.78 -16.47 -16.06
N PRO A 176 6.10 -17.76 -16.20
CA PRO A 176 5.80 -18.75 -15.19
C PRO A 176 6.38 -18.33 -13.82
N ARG A 177 5.70 -18.64 -12.72
CA ARG A 177 6.18 -18.28 -11.35
C ARG A 177 7.61 -18.76 -11.09
N SER A 178 7.99 -19.90 -11.63
CA SER A 178 9.34 -20.47 -11.51
C SER A 178 10.44 -19.65 -12.21
N ALA A 179 10.06 -18.71 -13.09
CA ALA A 179 11.03 -17.80 -13.73
C ALA A 179 11.41 -16.61 -12.84
N PHE A 180 10.69 -16.38 -11.76
CA PHE A 180 11.00 -15.31 -10.81
C PHE A 180 11.99 -15.77 -9.75
N ARG A 181 12.96 -14.93 -9.41
CA ARG A 181 13.97 -15.25 -8.38
C ARG A 181 13.37 -15.38 -6.98
N THR A 182 12.31 -14.62 -6.72
CA THR A 182 11.63 -14.62 -5.42
C THR A 182 10.12 -14.54 -5.61
N PRO A 183 9.32 -15.11 -4.68
CA PRO A 183 7.87 -14.94 -4.69
C PRO A 183 7.43 -13.47 -4.59
N THR A 184 8.15 -12.64 -3.85
CA THR A 184 7.90 -11.19 -3.75
C THR A 184 8.18 -10.47 -5.06
N GLY A 185 9.16 -10.93 -5.86
CA GLY A 185 9.40 -10.43 -7.21
C GLY A 185 8.23 -10.69 -8.14
N TYR A 186 7.65 -11.90 -8.08
CA TYR A 186 6.41 -12.22 -8.79
C TYR A 186 5.25 -11.30 -8.36
N ALA A 187 5.03 -11.15 -7.05
CA ALA A 187 3.97 -10.30 -6.52
C ALA A 187 4.15 -8.83 -6.96
N GLY A 188 5.40 -8.33 -6.96
CA GLY A 188 5.74 -6.98 -7.42
C GLY A 188 5.39 -6.76 -8.88
N THR A 189 5.77 -7.70 -9.74
CA THR A 189 5.48 -7.64 -11.17
C THR A 189 3.98 -7.73 -11.43
N LEU A 190 3.28 -8.69 -10.79
CA LEU A 190 1.83 -8.80 -10.95
C LEU A 190 1.10 -7.55 -10.46
N ALA A 191 1.52 -6.95 -9.33
CA ALA A 191 0.94 -5.71 -8.84
C ALA A 191 1.14 -4.56 -9.84
N HIS A 192 2.30 -4.46 -10.49
CA HIS A 192 2.59 -3.48 -11.54
C HIS A 192 1.63 -3.63 -12.73
N GLU A 193 1.47 -4.85 -13.24
CA GLU A 193 0.57 -5.11 -14.37
C GLU A 193 -0.92 -4.90 -13.99
N LEU A 194 -1.30 -5.22 -12.76
CA LEU A 194 -2.64 -4.92 -12.25
C LEU A 194 -2.91 -3.42 -12.22
N VAL A 195 -1.92 -2.59 -11.90
CA VAL A 195 -2.08 -1.12 -11.96
C VAL A 195 -2.29 -0.65 -13.39
N HIS A 196 -1.54 -1.15 -14.38
CA HIS A 196 -1.80 -0.87 -15.80
C HIS A 196 -3.21 -1.29 -16.20
N TRP A 197 -3.63 -2.49 -15.81
CA TRP A 197 -4.97 -3.02 -16.06
C TRP A 197 -6.08 -2.09 -15.55
N THR A 198 -5.87 -1.42 -14.40
CA THR A 198 -6.84 -0.43 -13.90
C THR A 198 -7.03 0.77 -14.82
N GLY A 199 -6.06 1.07 -15.69
CA GLY A 199 -6.08 2.23 -16.58
C GLY A 199 -7.04 2.12 -17.75
N ALA A 200 -7.58 0.95 -18.03
CA ALA A 200 -8.47 0.71 -19.17
C ALA A 200 -9.70 1.66 -19.22
N PRO A 201 -10.24 1.97 -20.40
CA PRO A 201 -11.36 2.91 -20.57
C PRO A 201 -12.59 2.57 -19.74
N HIS A 202 -12.88 1.28 -19.59
CA HIS A 202 -14.04 0.78 -18.83
C HIS A 202 -13.79 0.64 -17.31
N ARG A 203 -12.61 1.05 -16.83
CA ARG A 203 -12.24 1.10 -15.41
C ARG A 203 -11.95 2.54 -15.00
N LEU A 204 -10.69 2.90 -14.82
CA LEU A 204 -10.34 4.27 -14.41
C LEU A 204 -10.15 5.24 -15.59
N ALA A 205 -10.21 4.77 -16.83
CA ALA A 205 -10.08 5.56 -18.05
C ALA A 205 -8.87 6.52 -18.00
N ARG A 206 -7.70 5.99 -17.56
CA ARG A 206 -6.50 6.80 -17.34
C ARG A 206 -5.87 7.19 -18.67
N ASP A 207 -6.00 8.46 -19.03
CA ASP A 207 -5.33 9.05 -20.19
C ASP A 207 -4.34 10.13 -19.74
N LEU A 208 -3.07 9.84 -19.90
CA LEU A 208 -1.96 10.74 -19.57
C LEU A 208 -1.40 11.47 -20.80
N THR A 209 -1.89 11.15 -22.00
CA THR A 209 -1.39 11.71 -23.27
C THR A 209 -1.66 13.21 -23.37
N ARG A 210 -2.83 13.67 -22.94
CA ARG A 210 -3.20 15.09 -22.95
C ARG A 210 -2.25 15.95 -22.13
N ARG A 211 -1.72 15.42 -21.02
CA ARG A 211 -0.84 16.16 -20.12
C ARG A 211 0.63 16.03 -20.51
N PHE A 212 1.08 14.81 -20.86
CA PHE A 212 2.50 14.51 -20.99
C PHE A 212 2.96 14.27 -22.42
N GLY A 213 2.05 14.19 -23.41
CA GLY A 213 2.39 14.00 -24.82
C GLY A 213 3.29 12.79 -25.02
N ALA A 214 4.44 12.98 -25.64
CA ALA A 214 5.42 11.92 -25.88
C ALA A 214 5.99 11.26 -24.61
N ARG A 215 5.84 11.90 -23.44
CA ARG A 215 6.28 11.36 -22.14
C ARG A 215 5.17 10.61 -21.41
N ALA A 216 3.99 10.43 -22.02
CA ALA A 216 2.85 9.75 -21.39
C ALA A 216 3.19 8.31 -20.96
N TYR A 217 4.01 7.61 -21.74
CA TYR A 217 4.49 6.27 -21.40
C TYR A 217 5.31 6.30 -20.10
N ALA A 218 6.30 7.19 -20.00
CA ALA A 218 7.10 7.31 -18.78
C ALA A 218 6.26 7.69 -17.54
N ALA A 219 5.22 8.51 -17.73
CA ALA A 219 4.29 8.86 -16.66
C ALA A 219 3.42 7.66 -16.25
N GLU A 220 2.97 6.84 -17.19
CA GLU A 220 2.19 5.62 -16.93
C GLU A 220 3.03 4.57 -16.19
N GLU A 221 4.29 4.36 -16.59
CA GLU A 221 5.23 3.49 -15.87
C GLU A 221 5.44 3.96 -14.43
N LEU A 222 5.56 5.27 -14.22
CA LEU A 222 5.67 5.83 -12.87
C LEU A 222 4.39 5.60 -12.04
N VAL A 223 3.21 5.67 -12.66
CA VAL A 223 1.94 5.31 -12.00
C VAL A 223 1.92 3.84 -11.62
N ALA A 224 2.32 2.95 -12.53
CA ALA A 224 2.33 1.50 -12.29
C ALA A 224 3.32 1.14 -11.17
N GLU A 225 4.49 1.77 -11.19
CA GLU A 225 5.53 1.60 -10.19
C GLU A 225 5.05 2.00 -8.79
N LEU A 226 4.52 3.22 -8.66
CA LEU A 226 4.00 3.72 -7.38
C LEU A 226 2.76 2.95 -6.92
N GLY A 227 1.87 2.61 -7.85
CA GLY A 227 0.65 1.86 -7.53
C GLY A 227 0.95 0.46 -7.00
N ALA A 228 1.91 -0.24 -7.61
CA ALA A 228 2.38 -1.53 -7.12
C ALA A 228 2.97 -1.40 -5.71
N ALA A 229 3.79 -0.36 -5.45
CA ALA A 229 4.33 -0.10 -4.12
C ALA A 229 3.21 0.12 -3.08
N PHE A 230 2.18 0.89 -3.41
CA PHE A 230 1.04 1.15 -2.51
C PHE A 230 0.23 -0.12 -2.23
N VAL A 231 -0.03 -0.93 -3.25
CA VAL A 231 -0.75 -2.21 -3.11
C VAL A 231 0.00 -3.19 -2.23
N LEU A 232 1.32 -3.31 -2.42
CA LEU A 232 2.15 -4.25 -1.66
C LEU A 232 2.38 -3.79 -0.22
N ALA A 233 2.68 -2.49 -0.02
CA ALA A 233 2.88 -1.93 1.32
C ALA A 233 1.63 -2.07 2.21
N ASP A 234 0.44 -1.96 1.60
CA ASP A 234 -0.82 -2.17 2.33
C ASP A 234 -1.04 -3.62 2.77
N ARG A 235 -0.34 -4.55 2.14
CA ARG A 235 -0.38 -6.00 2.42
C ARG A 235 0.84 -6.52 3.16
N GLY A 236 1.72 -5.60 3.59
CA GLY A 236 2.94 -5.96 4.33
C GLY A 236 3.96 -6.76 3.49
N ILE A 237 3.90 -6.62 2.17
CA ILE A 237 4.84 -7.29 1.25
C ILE A 237 5.96 -6.32 0.89
N ALA A 238 7.20 -6.71 1.19
CA ALA A 238 8.37 -5.97 0.76
C ALA A 238 8.50 -6.03 -0.77
N ARG A 239 8.76 -4.88 -1.40
CA ARG A 239 8.91 -4.80 -2.84
C ARG A 239 10.36 -5.03 -3.25
N ALA A 240 10.57 -5.97 -4.18
CA ALA A 240 11.82 -6.08 -4.93
C ALA A 240 11.74 -5.18 -6.19
N PRO A 241 12.85 -4.57 -6.64
CA PRO A 241 12.88 -3.81 -7.89
C PRO A 241 12.42 -4.67 -9.08
N HIS A 242 11.66 -4.06 -10.00
CA HIS A 242 11.31 -4.69 -11.27
C HIS A 242 12.58 -4.95 -12.10
N PRO A 243 12.68 -6.01 -12.92
CA PRO A 243 13.86 -6.27 -13.76
C PRO A 243 14.26 -5.08 -14.64
N ASP A 244 13.29 -4.34 -15.17
CA ASP A 244 13.51 -3.16 -16.04
C ASP A 244 13.61 -1.84 -15.25
N HIS A 245 13.74 -1.91 -13.93
CA HIS A 245 13.73 -0.74 -13.04
C HIS A 245 14.74 0.35 -13.47
N ALA A 246 15.97 -0.03 -13.83
CA ALA A 246 16.98 0.92 -14.28
C ALA A 246 16.56 1.69 -15.55
N ALA A 247 15.89 1.02 -16.50
CA ALA A 247 15.39 1.65 -17.72
C ALA A 247 14.26 2.63 -17.42
N TYR A 248 13.35 2.28 -16.51
CA TYR A 248 12.28 3.19 -16.06
C TYR A 248 12.83 4.42 -15.36
N CYS A 249 13.80 4.24 -14.45
CA CYS A 249 14.46 5.35 -13.77
C CYS A 249 15.07 6.36 -14.76
N ALA A 250 15.72 5.87 -15.80
CA ALA A 250 16.27 6.72 -16.85
C ALA A 250 15.21 7.53 -17.60
N SER A 251 13.98 7.02 -17.74
CA SER A 251 12.86 7.71 -18.39
C SER A 251 12.19 8.76 -17.51
N TRP A 252 12.27 8.63 -16.18
CA TRP A 252 11.61 9.54 -15.24
C TRP A 252 12.33 10.88 -15.09
N ALA A 253 13.67 10.91 -15.17
CA ALA A 253 14.42 12.15 -15.04
C ALA A 253 14.01 13.23 -16.06
N PRO A 254 13.88 12.91 -17.39
CA PRO A 254 13.36 13.88 -18.37
C PRO A 254 11.91 14.31 -18.09
N LEU A 255 11.07 13.38 -17.58
CA LEU A 255 9.69 13.69 -17.21
C LEU A 255 9.62 14.69 -16.05
N LEU A 256 10.37 14.44 -14.95
CA LEU A 256 10.37 15.26 -13.75
C LEU A 256 11.01 16.64 -13.98
N ARG A 257 12.03 16.74 -14.86
CA ARG A 257 12.59 18.03 -15.28
C ARG A 257 11.58 18.86 -16.05
N ALA A 258 10.80 18.22 -16.93
CA ALA A 258 9.82 18.92 -17.76
C ALA A 258 8.57 19.34 -16.98
N ASP A 259 8.13 18.52 -16.02
CA ASP A 259 6.97 18.81 -15.17
C ASP A 259 7.22 18.32 -13.73
N PRO A 260 7.64 19.21 -12.82
CA PRO A 260 7.84 18.86 -11.40
C PRO A 260 6.58 18.33 -10.71
N ARG A 261 5.38 18.53 -11.29
CA ARG A 261 4.12 17.97 -10.77
C ARG A 261 3.83 16.57 -11.30
N ALA A 262 4.65 16.04 -12.22
CA ALA A 262 4.45 14.71 -12.77
C ALA A 262 4.42 13.63 -11.67
N LEU A 263 5.34 13.73 -10.70
CA LEU A 263 5.38 12.83 -9.55
C LEU A 263 4.09 12.86 -8.73
N SER A 264 3.55 14.05 -8.48
CA SER A 264 2.29 14.22 -7.74
C SER A 264 1.09 13.68 -8.51
N THR A 265 1.08 13.88 -9.83
CA THR A 265 0.04 13.33 -10.71
C THR A 265 0.11 11.80 -10.71
N ALA A 266 1.31 11.25 -10.89
CA ALA A 266 1.51 9.80 -10.87
C ALA A 266 1.09 9.19 -9.52
N ALA A 267 1.51 9.78 -8.40
CA ALA A 267 1.13 9.30 -7.07
C ALA A 267 -0.39 9.38 -6.81
N THR A 268 -1.07 10.38 -7.37
CA THR A 268 -2.54 10.49 -7.29
C THR A 268 -3.21 9.37 -8.08
N GLN A 269 -2.76 9.10 -9.30
CA GLN A 269 -3.28 8.02 -10.13
C GLN A 269 -2.95 6.64 -9.54
N ALA A 270 -1.77 6.46 -8.98
CA ALA A 270 -1.37 5.28 -8.24
C ALA A 270 -2.29 4.97 -7.05
N SER A 271 -2.63 6.01 -6.26
CA SER A 271 -3.59 5.85 -5.16
C SER A 271 -4.99 5.47 -5.65
N ARG A 272 -5.44 6.05 -6.78
CA ARG A 272 -6.73 5.67 -7.39
C ARG A 272 -6.72 4.21 -7.85
N ALA A 273 -5.63 3.76 -8.46
CA ALA A 273 -5.48 2.38 -8.89
C ALA A 273 -5.49 1.40 -7.71
N ALA A 274 -4.73 1.69 -6.64
CA ALA A 274 -4.70 0.88 -5.44
C ALA A 274 -6.06 0.79 -4.73
N ASP A 275 -6.79 1.92 -4.65
CA ASP A 275 -8.14 1.95 -4.09
C ASP A 275 -9.13 1.15 -4.95
N TYR A 276 -9.06 1.29 -6.28
CA TYR A 276 -9.91 0.53 -7.20
C TYR A 276 -9.73 -0.97 -7.01
N LEU A 277 -8.48 -1.45 -6.97
CA LEU A 277 -8.16 -2.86 -6.73
C LEU A 277 -8.65 -3.34 -5.35
N THR A 278 -8.54 -2.52 -4.32
CA THR A 278 -9.05 -2.84 -2.98
C THR A 278 -10.58 -2.92 -2.97
N THR A 279 -11.27 -1.99 -3.63
CA THR A 279 -12.73 -2.02 -3.75
C THR A 279 -13.22 -3.27 -4.50
N MET A 280 -12.49 -3.74 -5.51
CA MET A 280 -12.81 -5.01 -6.20
C MET A 280 -12.72 -6.20 -5.24
N GLN A 281 -11.72 -6.25 -4.38
CA GLN A 281 -11.59 -7.27 -3.34
C GLN A 281 -12.78 -7.24 -2.38
N GLU A 282 -13.11 -6.07 -1.82
CA GLU A 282 -14.23 -5.90 -0.89
C GLU A 282 -15.55 -6.34 -1.53
N ALA A 283 -15.78 -5.98 -2.80
CA ALA A 283 -16.96 -6.39 -3.55
C ALA A 283 -17.01 -7.91 -3.81
N ALA A 284 -15.87 -8.57 -4.00
CA ALA A 284 -15.78 -10.02 -4.15
C ALA A 284 -16.08 -10.74 -2.82
N GLU A 285 -15.54 -10.23 -1.72
CA GLU A 285 -15.79 -10.77 -0.38
C GLU A 285 -17.27 -10.66 0.03
N CYS A 286 -17.94 -9.55 -0.31
CA CYS A 286 -19.38 -9.36 -0.06
C CYS A 286 -20.28 -10.32 -0.87
N ARG A 287 -19.79 -10.87 -1.98
CA ARG A 287 -20.54 -11.83 -2.82
C ARG A 287 -20.42 -13.27 -2.35
N LEU A 288 -19.41 -13.58 -1.51
CA LEU A 288 -19.27 -14.90 -0.94
C LEU A 288 -20.33 -15.10 0.15
N PRO A 289 -21.07 -16.25 0.16
CA PRO A 289 -21.98 -16.55 1.25
C PRO A 289 -21.20 -16.59 2.59
N PRO A 290 -21.82 -16.18 3.71
CA PRO A 290 -21.15 -16.23 5.00
C PRO A 290 -20.59 -17.64 5.22
N ARG A 291 -19.31 -17.72 5.58
CA ARG A 291 -18.66 -19.01 5.89
C ARG A 291 -19.50 -19.72 6.94
N ALA A 292 -20.16 -20.81 6.55
CA ALA A 292 -20.83 -21.71 7.47
C ALA A 292 -19.77 -22.29 8.42
N GLY A 293 -19.88 -21.99 9.71
CA GLY A 293 -19.13 -22.72 10.73
C GLY A 293 -18.13 -21.94 11.56
N ALA A 294 -18.62 -20.97 12.35
CA ALA A 294 -18.09 -20.77 13.69
C ALA A 294 -19.24 -21.07 14.66
N HIS A 295 -19.52 -22.34 14.89
CA HIS A 295 -20.34 -22.76 16.02
C HIS A 295 -19.65 -22.22 17.29
N ARG A 296 -20.21 -21.18 17.87
CA ARG A 296 -20.00 -20.87 19.29
C ARG A 296 -20.51 -22.11 20.04
N VAL A 297 -19.58 -22.93 20.50
CA VAL A 297 -19.88 -23.89 21.56
C VAL A 297 -20.08 -23.05 22.83
N THR A 298 -21.32 -22.68 23.08
CA THR A 298 -21.76 -22.25 24.41
C THR A 298 -21.74 -23.51 25.28
N ALA A 299 -20.67 -23.69 26.03
CA ALA A 299 -20.64 -24.70 27.08
C ALA A 299 -21.64 -24.25 28.16
N SER A 300 -22.81 -24.85 28.16
CA SER A 300 -23.74 -24.85 29.29
C SER A 300 -23.10 -25.69 30.40
N ILE A 301 -22.66 -24.99 31.46
CA ILE A 301 -22.26 -25.66 32.70
C ILE A 301 -23.53 -26.08 33.41
N GLU A 302 -23.95 -27.32 33.21
CA GLU A 302 -24.91 -27.99 34.07
C GLU A 302 -24.17 -28.59 35.26
N THR A 303 -24.43 -28.05 36.44
CA THR A 303 -24.03 -28.58 37.74
C THR A 303 -24.76 -29.91 38.00
N ALA A 304 -24.05 -31.02 37.94
CA ALA A 304 -24.51 -32.26 38.51
C ALA A 304 -23.71 -32.61 39.74
N LYS A 305 -24.43 -32.65 40.87
CA LYS A 305 -23.97 -33.06 42.19
C LYS A 305 -23.58 -34.53 42.26
N SER A 306 -22.42 -34.77 42.85
CA SER A 306 -22.05 -35.84 43.75
C SER A 306 -22.76 -37.22 43.64
N ARG A 307 -21.98 -38.24 43.39
CA ARG A 307 -22.00 -39.46 44.25
C ARG A 307 -20.67 -40.23 44.13
N THR A 308 -20.12 -40.47 45.29
CA THR A 308 -18.94 -41.25 45.68
C THR A 308 -19.05 -42.72 45.27
N ALA A 309 -17.97 -43.32 44.77
CA ALA A 309 -17.50 -44.67 45.07
C ALA A 309 -16.06 -44.90 44.54
N THR A 310 -15.15 -45.12 45.45
CA THR A 310 -13.83 -45.75 45.32
C THR A 310 -13.94 -47.21 45.66
N PRO A 311 -12.91 -48.07 45.52
CA PRO A 311 -11.82 -48.18 44.54
C PRO A 311 -11.75 -49.64 43.97
N ASP A 312 -10.85 -49.98 43.06
CA ASP A 312 -9.94 -51.10 43.27
C ASP A 312 -8.84 -51.16 42.18
N TYR A 313 -7.68 -51.51 42.69
CA TYR A 313 -6.42 -51.83 42.07
C TYR A 313 -6.48 -52.90 40.97
N ILE A 314 -5.56 -52.89 39.97
CA ILE A 314 -4.56 -53.93 39.69
C ILE A 314 -3.66 -53.51 38.51
N THR A 315 -2.39 -53.26 38.81
CA THR A 315 -1.10 -53.62 38.19
C THR A 315 -1.05 -54.35 36.85
N ALA A 316 -0.16 -53.90 35.98
CA ALA A 316 1.03 -54.56 35.41
C ALA A 316 1.31 -53.97 34.03
N ASN A 317 2.39 -53.23 33.86
CA ASN A 317 3.77 -53.65 33.60
C ASN A 317 4.08 -54.11 32.14
N ARG A 318 5.04 -53.41 31.59
CA ARG A 318 6.19 -53.86 30.80
C ARG A 318 6.30 -53.57 29.30
N TYR A 319 7.40 -52.85 29.06
CA TYR A 319 8.47 -53.07 28.03
C TYR A 319 8.16 -52.71 26.59
N GLN A 320 8.97 -52.01 25.97
CA GLN A 320 10.38 -51.78 25.62
C GLN A 320 10.45 -51.33 24.14
N ARG A 321 11.10 -50.21 23.90
CA ARG A 321 12.30 -49.97 23.06
C ARG A 321 12.38 -50.56 21.64
N LEU A 322 12.99 -49.67 20.84
CA LEU A 322 13.77 -49.84 19.61
C LEU A 322 12.92 -49.65 18.35
N SER A 323 13.27 -48.77 17.48
CA SER A 323 14.57 -48.24 16.94
C SER A 323 14.25 -46.94 16.18
#